data_5205a3bcb608704246ae7d2f97c83eee
#
_entry.id   5205a3bcb608704246ae7d2f97c83eee
#
_cell.length_a   1.000
_cell.length_b   1.000
_cell.length_c   1.000
_cell.angle_alpha   90.00
_cell.angle_beta   90.00
_cell.angle_gamma   90.00
#
_symmetry.space_group_name_H-M   'P 1'
#
loop_
_entity.id
_entity.type
_entity.pdbx_description
1 polymer ?
#
loop_
_entity_poly.entity_id
_entity_poly.type
_entity_poly.pdbx_seq_one_letter_code
_entity_poly.pdbx_strand_id
1 'polypeptide(L)'
;ALKNPGFYKSVSAFAPIANPMACPWGQKAFTGYLGSDQGRWEEWDATRLIPGAEERLPLLIDQGTADEFLVQQLNPEALADACERHHHHINLRMHRGYDHSYFFIASFIDDHLNHHARALGLVA
;
A
#
# COMPACT_ATOMS: atom_id res chain seq x y z
N ALA A 1 -0.01 -9.05 -4.21
CA ALA A 1 0.69 -8.89 -5.50
C ALA A 1 2.19 -9.16 -5.34
N LEU A 2 2.86 -8.50 -4.42
CA LEU A 2 4.32 -8.63 -4.25
C LEU A 2 4.78 -10.07 -3.95
N LYS A 3 3.93 -10.87 -3.31
CA LYS A 3 4.23 -12.28 -2.98
C LYS A 3 3.87 -13.26 -4.10
N ASN A 4 3.05 -12.84 -5.03
CA ASN A 4 2.48 -13.74 -6.05
C ASN A 4 2.71 -13.17 -7.44
N PRO A 5 3.97 -13.17 -7.93
CA PRO A 5 4.28 -12.62 -9.24
C PRO A 5 3.50 -13.34 -10.35
N GLY A 6 3.02 -12.57 -11.32
CA GLY A 6 2.25 -13.08 -12.44
C GLY A 6 0.76 -13.32 -12.17
N PHE A 7 0.31 -13.20 -10.92
CA PHE A 7 -1.09 -13.44 -10.57
C PHE A 7 -1.99 -12.22 -10.77
N TYR A 8 -1.49 -11.02 -10.44
CA TYR A 8 -2.24 -9.76 -10.56
C TYR A 8 -1.74 -8.94 -11.74
N LYS A 9 -2.58 -8.06 -12.27
CA LYS A 9 -2.23 -7.14 -13.38
C LYS A 9 -1.96 -5.72 -12.90
N SER A 10 -2.49 -5.34 -11.75
CA SER A 10 -2.33 -3.99 -11.20
C SER A 10 -2.60 -3.98 -9.70
N VAL A 11 -2.10 -2.93 -9.04
CA VAL A 11 -2.21 -2.76 -7.59
C VAL A 11 -2.58 -1.32 -7.27
N SER A 12 -3.55 -1.14 -6.40
CA SER A 12 -3.83 0.17 -5.82
C SER A 12 -4.34 0.02 -4.39
N ALA A 13 -4.23 1.08 -3.60
CA ALA A 13 -4.74 1.09 -2.24
C ALA A 13 -5.15 2.49 -1.80
N PHE A 14 -6.14 2.54 -0.91
CA PHE A 14 -6.56 3.73 -0.21
C PHE A 14 -6.10 3.65 1.24
N ALA A 15 -5.34 4.64 1.71
CA ALA A 15 -4.95 4.76 3.11
C ALA A 15 -4.45 3.43 3.73
N PRO A 16 -3.50 2.73 3.10
CA PRO A 16 -3.05 1.43 3.57
C PRO A 16 -2.17 1.55 4.81
N ILE A 17 -2.18 0.50 5.64
CA ILE A 17 -1.12 0.28 6.62
C ILE A 17 0.10 -0.20 5.84
N ALA A 18 0.98 0.72 5.48
CA ALA A 18 2.03 0.47 4.50
C ALA A 18 3.22 -0.32 5.07
N ASN A 19 3.45 -0.20 6.38
CA ASN A 19 4.55 -0.87 7.07
C ASN A 19 4.05 -1.44 8.41
N PRO A 20 3.27 -2.52 8.38
CA PRO A 20 2.64 -3.05 9.59
C PRO A 20 3.62 -3.48 10.67
N MET A 21 4.83 -3.91 10.34
CA MET A 21 5.84 -4.26 11.34
C MET A 21 6.23 -3.09 12.24
N ALA A 22 6.06 -1.86 11.76
CA ALA A 22 6.50 -0.65 12.46
C ALA A 22 5.34 0.14 13.08
N CYS A 23 4.12 -0.40 13.12
CA CYS A 23 2.98 0.31 13.71
C CYS A 23 2.23 -0.55 14.72
N PRO A 24 1.55 0.06 15.71
CA PRO A 24 0.86 -0.69 16.77
C PRO A 24 -0.20 -1.66 16.25
N TRP A 25 -1.03 -1.25 15.28
CA TRP A 25 -2.06 -2.13 14.72
C TRP A 25 -1.47 -3.34 14.00
N GLY A 26 -0.43 -3.14 13.22
CA GLY A 26 0.23 -4.21 12.50
C GLY A 26 0.91 -5.19 13.45
N GLN A 27 1.60 -4.69 14.46
CA GLN A 27 2.25 -5.53 15.47
C GLN A 27 1.24 -6.38 16.24
N LYS A 28 0.10 -5.81 16.60
CA LYS A 28 -0.98 -6.53 17.27
C LYS A 28 -1.55 -7.63 16.36
N ALA A 29 -1.83 -7.30 15.12
CA ALA A 29 -2.39 -8.26 14.16
C ALA A 29 -1.39 -9.40 13.88
N PHE A 30 -0.13 -9.08 13.64
CA PHE A 30 0.89 -10.08 13.35
C PHE A 30 1.16 -10.98 14.55
N THR A 31 1.19 -10.42 15.75
CA THR A 31 1.32 -11.23 16.98
C THR A 31 0.17 -12.23 17.09
N GLY A 32 -1.06 -11.77 16.84
CA GLY A 32 -2.25 -12.62 16.94
C GLY A 32 -2.35 -13.68 15.85
N TYR A 33 -1.99 -13.35 14.61
CA TYR A 33 -2.17 -14.24 13.46
C TYR A 33 -0.92 -15.06 13.12
N LEU A 34 0.27 -14.52 13.32
CA LEU A 34 1.53 -15.13 12.88
C LEU A 34 2.44 -15.55 14.04
N GLY A 35 2.11 -15.17 15.27
CA GLY A 35 2.95 -15.43 16.44
C GLY A 35 4.04 -14.37 16.64
N SER A 36 5.01 -14.66 17.50
CA SER A 36 6.03 -13.70 17.92
C SER A 36 7.29 -13.67 17.05
N ASP A 37 7.42 -14.57 16.07
CA ASP A 37 8.56 -14.60 15.16
C ASP A 37 8.45 -13.47 14.12
N GLN A 38 9.19 -12.40 14.33
CA GLN A 38 9.17 -11.23 13.45
C GLN A 38 9.73 -11.52 12.05
N GLY A 39 10.53 -12.56 11.89
CA GLY A 39 10.96 -13.00 10.56
C GLY A 39 9.80 -13.46 9.68
N ARG A 40 8.76 -14.02 10.28
CA ARG A 40 7.53 -14.37 9.57
C ARG A 40 6.70 -13.14 9.19
N TRP A 41 6.77 -12.07 9.95
CA TRP A 41 6.04 -10.83 9.67
C TRP A 41 6.52 -10.15 8.38
N GLU A 42 7.81 -10.24 8.09
CA GLU A 42 8.40 -9.63 6.89
C GLU A 42 7.74 -10.13 5.60
N GLU A 43 7.27 -11.37 5.60
CA GLU A 43 6.59 -11.98 4.44
C GLU A 43 5.22 -11.35 4.16
N TRP A 44 4.70 -10.54 5.09
CA TRP A 44 3.37 -9.95 5.01
C TRP A 44 3.37 -8.42 5.11
N ASP A 45 4.55 -7.80 5.03
CA ASP A 45 4.72 -6.36 5.10
C ASP A 45 5.16 -5.84 3.73
N ALA A 46 4.31 -5.01 3.09
CA ALA A 46 4.58 -4.51 1.74
C ALA A 46 5.92 -3.76 1.65
N THR A 47 6.24 -2.93 2.65
CA THR A 47 7.51 -2.19 2.67
C THR A 47 8.70 -3.13 2.69
N ARG A 48 8.61 -4.25 3.42
CA ARG A 48 9.67 -5.26 3.50
C ARG A 48 9.77 -6.12 2.26
N LEU A 49 8.66 -6.28 1.52
CA LEU A 49 8.63 -7.11 0.31
C LEU A 49 9.18 -6.39 -0.94
N ILE A 50 9.20 -5.06 -0.95
CA ILE A 50 9.64 -4.28 -2.11
C ILE A 50 11.06 -4.66 -2.58
N PRO A 51 12.08 -4.78 -1.70
CA PRO A 51 13.44 -5.08 -2.17
C PRO A 51 13.55 -6.38 -2.96
N GLY A 52 12.80 -7.41 -2.58
CA GLY A 52 12.86 -8.73 -3.20
C GLY A 52 11.76 -9.02 -4.22
N ALA A 53 10.96 -8.01 -4.60
CA ALA A 53 9.86 -8.21 -5.52
C ALA A 53 10.34 -8.63 -6.91
N GLU A 54 9.89 -9.79 -7.37
CA GLU A 54 10.24 -10.30 -8.71
C GLU A 54 9.48 -9.56 -9.80
N GLU A 55 8.18 -9.31 -9.57
CA GLU A 55 7.34 -8.52 -10.47
C GLU A 55 7.10 -7.15 -9.85
N ARG A 56 7.34 -6.08 -10.62
CA ARG A 56 7.29 -4.70 -10.12
C ARG A 56 6.13 -3.94 -10.75
N LEU A 57 4.90 -4.36 -10.43
CA LEU A 57 3.71 -3.62 -10.84
C LEU A 57 3.72 -2.22 -10.22
N PRO A 58 3.41 -1.17 -11.01
CA PRO A 58 3.26 0.17 -10.47
C PRO A 58 2.20 0.23 -9.38
N LEU A 59 2.49 0.94 -8.29
CA LEU A 59 1.57 1.10 -7.16
C LEU A 59 0.87 2.45 -7.26
N LEU A 60 -0.46 2.46 -7.15
CA LEU A 60 -1.25 3.68 -6.97
C LEU A 60 -1.76 3.72 -5.54
N ILE A 61 -1.31 4.71 -4.76
CA ILE A 61 -1.69 4.86 -3.36
C ILE A 61 -2.28 6.25 -3.15
N ASP A 62 -3.49 6.32 -2.63
CA ASP A 62 -4.12 7.56 -2.22
C ASP A 62 -4.19 7.65 -0.70
N GLN A 63 -3.86 8.83 -0.16
CA GLN A 63 -3.80 9.09 1.27
C GLN A 63 -4.28 10.50 1.58
N GLY A 64 -5.21 10.62 2.53
CA GLY A 64 -5.65 11.92 3.04
C GLY A 64 -4.68 12.48 4.06
N THR A 65 -4.45 13.80 4.00
CA THR A 65 -3.54 14.47 4.96
C THR A 65 -4.19 14.72 6.32
N ALA A 66 -5.53 14.73 6.39
CA ALA A 66 -6.29 14.91 7.62
C ALA A 66 -6.70 13.56 8.25
N ASP A 67 -6.15 12.46 7.76
CA ASP A 67 -6.37 11.12 8.31
C ASP A 67 -5.73 11.03 9.69
N GLU A 68 -6.55 10.74 10.71
CA GLU A 68 -6.09 10.66 12.10
C GLU A 68 -5.11 9.50 12.35
N PHE A 69 -5.08 8.50 11.49
CA PHE A 69 -4.21 7.33 11.62
C PHE A 69 -2.89 7.46 10.83
N LEU A 70 -2.73 8.57 10.11
CA LEU A 70 -1.61 8.76 9.16
C LEU A 70 -0.24 8.55 9.81
N VAL A 71 0.02 9.20 10.94
CA VAL A 71 1.34 9.22 11.57
C VAL A 71 1.62 7.92 12.33
N GLN A 72 0.67 7.42 13.10
CA GLN A 72 0.90 6.30 14.02
C GLN A 72 0.74 4.94 13.36
N GLN A 73 -0.15 4.82 12.37
CA GLN A 73 -0.53 3.52 11.83
C GLN A 73 -0.20 3.34 10.35
N LEU A 74 -0.41 4.35 9.53
CA LEU A 74 -0.38 4.17 8.08
C LEU A 74 1.02 4.35 7.48
N ASN A 75 1.66 5.44 7.78
CA ASN A 75 3.05 5.77 7.37
C ASN A 75 3.35 5.40 5.89
N PRO A 76 2.65 5.98 4.92
CA PRO A 76 2.86 5.64 3.51
C PRO A 76 4.25 6.00 3.00
N GLU A 77 4.94 6.94 3.65
CA GLU A 77 6.29 7.33 3.28
C GLU A 77 7.29 6.18 3.40
N ALA A 78 7.11 5.27 4.36
CA ALA A 78 7.99 4.10 4.49
C ALA A 78 7.95 3.23 3.23
N LEU A 79 6.77 3.02 2.67
CA LEU A 79 6.60 2.30 1.41
C LEU A 79 7.17 3.08 0.24
N ALA A 80 6.91 4.38 0.16
CA ALA A 80 7.43 5.24 -0.90
C ALA A 80 8.95 5.27 -0.90
N ASP A 81 9.58 5.37 0.27
CA ASP A 81 11.04 5.36 0.41
C ASP A 81 11.63 4.02 -0.04
N ALA A 82 11.01 2.90 0.31
CA ALA A 82 11.45 1.59 -0.13
C ALA A 82 11.35 1.46 -1.66
N CYS A 83 10.25 1.93 -2.23
CA CYS A 83 10.05 1.94 -3.68
C CYS A 83 11.10 2.79 -4.39
N GLU A 84 11.41 3.97 -3.88
CA GLU A 84 12.43 4.85 -4.45
C GLU A 84 13.81 4.19 -4.43
N ARG A 85 14.19 3.61 -3.30
CA ARG A 85 15.51 2.94 -3.16
C ARG A 85 15.68 1.74 -4.06
N HIS A 86 14.60 1.05 -4.39
CA HIS A 86 14.64 -0.19 -5.17
C HIS A 86 14.05 -0.04 -6.58
N HIS A 87 13.85 1.20 -7.04
CA HIS A 87 13.34 1.51 -8.39
C HIS A 87 12.00 0.85 -8.70
N HIS A 88 11.13 0.72 -7.69
CA HIS A 88 9.77 0.26 -7.85
C HIS A 88 8.85 1.47 -8.03
N HIS A 89 8.17 1.56 -9.17
CA HIS A 89 7.32 2.72 -9.44
C HIS A 89 6.15 2.80 -8.46
N ILE A 90 6.00 3.97 -7.82
CA ILE A 90 4.88 4.28 -6.93
C ILE A 90 4.36 5.68 -7.26
N ASN A 91 3.04 5.80 -7.32
CA ASN A 91 2.35 7.08 -7.37
C ASN A 91 1.61 7.25 -6.04
N LEU A 92 2.29 7.84 -5.06
CA LEU A 92 1.68 8.19 -3.77
C LEU A 92 1.09 9.58 -3.88
N ARG A 93 -0.24 9.67 -3.81
CA ARG A 93 -0.96 10.94 -3.92
C ARG A 93 -1.50 11.34 -2.55
N MET A 94 -1.00 12.45 -2.03
CA MET A 94 -1.47 13.03 -0.76
C MET A 94 -2.58 14.03 -1.04
N HIS A 95 -3.75 13.81 -0.46
CA HIS A 95 -4.95 14.63 -0.70
C HIS A 95 -5.24 15.51 0.51
N ARG A 96 -5.05 16.81 0.35
CA ARG A 96 -5.18 17.77 1.44
C ARG A 96 -6.60 17.81 1.98
N GLY A 97 -6.72 17.66 3.32
CA GLY A 97 -7.99 17.81 4.04
C GLY A 97 -8.88 16.59 4.06
N TYR A 98 -8.52 15.52 3.35
CA TYR A 98 -9.28 14.27 3.40
C TYR A 98 -8.89 13.42 4.60
N ASP A 99 -9.87 12.79 5.21
CA ASP A 99 -9.72 11.90 6.36
C ASP A 99 -9.79 10.42 5.96
N HIS A 100 -9.87 9.55 6.96
CA HIS A 100 -9.98 8.09 6.76
C HIS A 100 -11.46 7.69 6.66
N SER A 101 -12.13 8.06 5.56
CA SER A 101 -13.58 7.89 5.42
C SER A 101 -13.99 7.43 4.03
N TYR A 102 -15.24 7.02 3.90
CA TYR A 102 -15.81 6.65 2.60
C TYR A 102 -15.93 7.85 1.66
N PHE A 103 -16.07 9.06 2.16
CA PHE A 103 -16.06 10.27 1.32
C PHE A 103 -14.73 10.41 0.59
N PHE A 104 -13.61 10.16 1.27
CA PHE A 104 -12.30 10.10 0.67
C PHE A 104 -12.24 9.06 -0.46
N ILE A 105 -12.66 7.83 -0.18
CA ILE A 105 -12.66 6.75 -1.17
C ILE A 105 -13.54 7.12 -2.37
N ALA A 106 -14.76 7.60 -2.14
CA ALA A 106 -15.70 7.97 -3.20
C ALA A 106 -15.14 9.08 -4.10
N SER A 107 -14.35 9.99 -3.54
CA SER A 107 -13.76 11.09 -4.30
C SER A 107 -12.72 10.63 -5.32
N PHE A 108 -12.06 9.49 -5.10
CA PHE A 108 -10.94 9.04 -5.94
C PHE A 108 -11.11 7.65 -6.54
N ILE A 109 -12.23 6.97 -6.29
CA ILE A 109 -12.43 5.60 -6.77
C ILE A 109 -12.38 5.48 -8.30
N ASP A 110 -12.83 6.49 -9.02
CA ASP A 110 -12.82 6.47 -10.49
C ASP A 110 -11.39 6.39 -11.04
N ASP A 111 -10.44 7.04 -10.39
CA ASP A 111 -9.03 6.97 -10.78
C ASP A 111 -8.47 5.55 -10.60
N HIS A 112 -8.87 4.89 -9.52
CA HIS A 112 -8.47 3.49 -9.28
C HIS A 112 -9.11 2.55 -10.28
N LEU A 113 -10.38 2.74 -10.60
CA LEU A 113 -11.05 1.94 -11.63
C LEU A 113 -10.37 2.12 -13.00
N ASN A 114 -10.00 3.34 -13.35
CA ASN A 114 -9.26 3.60 -14.59
C ASN A 114 -7.86 2.98 -14.59
N HIS A 115 -7.17 3.04 -13.45
CA HIS A 115 -5.86 2.39 -13.28
C HIS A 115 -5.94 0.89 -13.58
N HIS A 116 -6.92 0.21 -13.01
CA HIS A 116 -7.11 -1.22 -13.23
C HIS A 116 -7.62 -1.52 -14.64
N ALA A 117 -8.54 -0.73 -15.16
CA ALA A 117 -9.08 -0.93 -16.50
C ALA A 117 -8.00 -0.82 -17.59
N ARG A 118 -7.08 0.12 -17.44
CA ARG A 118 -5.93 0.25 -18.36
C ARG A 118 -5.02 -0.97 -18.31
N ALA A 119 -4.70 -1.43 -17.12
CA ALA A 119 -3.84 -2.60 -16.92
C ALA A 119 -4.47 -3.88 -17.49
N LEU A 120 -5.79 -3.96 -17.48
CA LEU A 120 -6.53 -5.08 -18.05
C LEU A 120 -6.83 -4.93 -19.56
N GLY A 121 -6.43 -3.81 -20.17
CA GLY A 121 -6.66 -3.56 -21.58
C GLY A 121 -8.10 -3.21 -21.93
N LEU A 122 -8.90 -2.78 -20.94
CA LEU A 122 -10.33 -2.44 -21.16
C LEU A 122 -10.52 -1.00 -21.65
N VAL A 123 -9.55 -0.12 -21.44
CA VAL A 123 -9.51 1.26 -21.93
C VAL A 123 -8.11 1.59 -22.42
N ALA A 124 -8.00 2.63 -23.23
CA ALA A 124 -6.72 3.08 -23.81
C ALA A 124 -5.78 3.72 -22.78
#